data_c5f4e2fb7d1ec2302ddd65fc0a27af97
#
_entry.id   c5f4e2fb7d1ec2302ddd65fc0a27af97
#
_cell.length_a   1.000
_cell.length_b   1.000
_cell.length_c   1.000
_cell.angle_alpha   90.00
_cell.angle_beta   90.00
_cell.angle_gamma   90.00
#
_symmetry.space_group_name_H-M   'P 1'
#
loop_
_entity.id
_entity.type
_entity.pdbx_description
1 polymer ?
#
loop_
_entity_poly.entity_id
_entity_poly.type
_entity_poly.pdbx_seq_one_letter_code
_entity_poly.pdbx_strand_id
1 'polypeptide(L)'
;MNLNYAIFRSEPIMTTHDLAQIGSHNQREKQAYNSNPDIRIEDSYKNLELVPLNYKYVKRFKEITKEYEKQHNEKQKTERKERQRSYTQMLNQSRNCVADELLFTASPKFFDNMSNEDLMKWANTCMEFVYNDLGYKKEQILHATIHLDEKSPHIHCVVVPLIKKLDKRTNTERWTISKKQFIKDKIHLSQLQDKYHERLTEKGFDLERGIKGSSREHLKTKELKKTTRYYENKVETINKNLEQAINDLNDKMKSSKNTIFGNEYIKVKNETFESMNNVIKETEKVLEFQPKIEQLFNEVKTFTKSHQILEKENTNLKREVKSLTIRNQALTEENNKLRNYIEAILETIKKFFRKILQFGNEYVKDETTIEVKDYYDNNDFDMNDVIKISRGTTKQDELFEYVKAPDCLKTRVKNMDELEEDYDKSDDFGLSL
;
A
#
# COMPACT_ATOMS: atom_id res chain seq x y z
N MET A 1 -21.45 -24.35 14.61
CA MET A 1 -22.12 -23.25 13.89
C MET A 1 -21.29 -22.86 12.70
N ASN A 2 -21.83 -22.97 11.49
CA ASN A 2 -21.14 -22.47 10.29
C ASN A 2 -21.44 -20.97 10.18
N LEU A 3 -20.54 -20.15 10.65
CA LEU A 3 -20.69 -18.69 10.59
C LEU A 3 -20.32 -18.20 9.17
N ASN A 4 -21.31 -17.67 8.46
CA ASN A 4 -21.12 -17.00 7.19
C ASN A 4 -20.93 -15.50 7.43
N TYR A 5 -19.86 -14.92 6.93
CA TYR A 5 -19.51 -13.53 7.17
C TYR A 5 -19.80 -12.64 5.97
N ALA A 6 -20.40 -11.49 6.22
CA ALA A 6 -20.48 -10.40 5.27
C ALA A 6 -19.13 -9.70 5.14
N ILE A 7 -18.64 -9.50 3.93
CA ILE A 7 -17.32 -8.91 3.66
C ILE A 7 -17.47 -7.70 2.75
N PHE A 8 -17.10 -6.53 3.26
CA PHE A 8 -16.93 -5.29 2.51
C PHE A 8 -15.53 -4.74 2.69
N ARG A 9 -14.88 -4.39 1.57
CA ARG A 9 -13.54 -3.77 1.54
C ARG A 9 -13.50 -2.59 0.60
N SER A 10 -12.53 -1.71 0.82
CA SER A 10 -12.30 -0.54 -0.01
C SER A 10 -10.79 -0.38 -0.21
N GLU A 11 -10.33 -0.50 -1.44
CA GLU A 11 -8.92 -0.43 -1.81
C GLU A 11 -8.67 0.78 -2.72
N PRO A 12 -7.78 1.72 -2.30
CA PRO A 12 -7.50 2.91 -3.08
C PRO A 12 -6.67 2.57 -4.32
N ILE A 13 -7.09 3.03 -5.48
CA ILE A 13 -6.36 2.95 -6.74
C ILE A 13 -5.53 4.22 -6.88
N MET A 14 -4.20 4.11 -6.81
CA MET A 14 -3.33 5.28 -6.67
C MET A 14 -2.99 5.95 -7.99
N THR A 15 -2.86 5.19 -9.08
CA THR A 15 -2.44 5.71 -10.38
C THR A 15 -3.40 5.32 -11.51
N THR A 16 -3.33 6.05 -12.61
CA THR A 16 -4.06 5.69 -13.85
C THR A 16 -3.56 4.38 -14.46
N HIS A 17 -2.32 3.98 -14.16
CA HIS A 17 -1.79 2.68 -14.54
C HIS A 17 -2.45 1.54 -13.75
N ASP A 18 -2.53 1.68 -12.41
CA ASP A 18 -3.22 0.71 -11.56
C ASP A 18 -4.70 0.58 -11.97
N LEU A 19 -5.34 1.71 -12.29
CA LEU A 19 -6.71 1.73 -12.79
C LEU A 19 -6.88 0.93 -14.09
N ALA A 20 -5.92 1.03 -15.01
CA ALA A 20 -5.92 0.24 -16.25
C ALA A 20 -5.73 -1.26 -15.96
N GLN A 21 -4.86 -1.62 -15.01
CA GLN A 21 -4.64 -3.02 -14.62
C GLN A 21 -5.87 -3.65 -13.99
N ILE A 22 -6.53 -2.92 -13.08
CA ILE A 22 -7.79 -3.34 -12.45
C ILE A 22 -8.88 -3.48 -13.52
N GLY A 23 -8.97 -2.55 -14.46
CA GLY A 23 -9.89 -2.65 -15.58
C GLY A 23 -9.69 -3.91 -16.41
N SER A 24 -8.43 -4.23 -16.74
CA SER A 24 -8.10 -5.46 -17.47
C SER A 24 -8.44 -6.74 -16.68
N HIS A 25 -8.37 -6.68 -15.34
CA HIS A 25 -8.80 -7.79 -14.48
C HIS A 25 -10.33 -7.91 -14.46
N ASN A 26 -11.03 -6.82 -14.18
CA ASN A 26 -12.48 -6.83 -13.99
C ASN A 26 -13.24 -7.12 -15.30
N GLN A 27 -12.70 -6.71 -16.44
CA GLN A 27 -13.25 -6.97 -17.77
C GLN A 27 -12.74 -8.27 -18.42
N ARG A 28 -11.93 -9.07 -17.69
CA ARG A 28 -11.35 -10.34 -18.19
C ARG A 28 -10.63 -10.21 -19.55
N GLU A 29 -9.82 -9.15 -19.71
CA GLU A 29 -9.14 -8.87 -21.00
C GLU A 29 -7.91 -9.76 -21.27
N LYS A 30 -7.43 -10.52 -20.26
CA LYS A 30 -6.22 -11.35 -20.36
C LYS A 30 -6.60 -12.82 -20.54
N GLN A 31 -5.80 -13.55 -21.28
CA GLN A 31 -5.96 -15.00 -21.45
C GLN A 31 -5.44 -15.82 -20.27
N ALA A 32 -4.65 -15.23 -19.37
CA ALA A 32 -4.16 -15.87 -18.15
C ALA A 32 -3.93 -14.84 -17.05
N TYR A 33 -4.19 -15.23 -15.81
CA TYR A 33 -4.03 -14.42 -14.60
C TYR A 33 -3.09 -15.10 -13.60
N ASN A 34 -1.78 -14.90 -13.77
CA ASN A 34 -0.77 -15.50 -12.89
C ASN A 34 -0.88 -15.07 -11.42
N SER A 35 -1.52 -13.93 -11.15
CA SER A 35 -1.77 -13.44 -9.80
C SER A 35 -2.95 -14.13 -9.10
N ASN A 36 -3.89 -14.69 -9.87
CA ASN A 36 -5.04 -15.41 -9.36
C ASN A 36 -5.33 -16.65 -10.22
N PRO A 37 -4.74 -17.81 -9.90
CA PRO A 37 -4.93 -19.05 -10.67
C PRO A 37 -6.35 -19.66 -10.51
N ASP A 38 -7.20 -19.10 -9.65
CA ASP A 38 -8.58 -19.58 -9.47
C ASP A 38 -9.54 -19.03 -10.53
N ILE A 39 -9.08 -18.09 -11.37
CA ILE A 39 -9.90 -17.57 -12.46
C ILE A 39 -10.01 -18.63 -13.56
N ARG A 40 -11.24 -19.02 -13.83
CA ARG A 40 -11.60 -19.93 -14.92
C ARG A 40 -12.12 -19.10 -16.08
N ILE A 41 -11.24 -18.78 -17.03
CA ILE A 41 -11.57 -17.88 -18.16
C ILE A 41 -12.72 -18.44 -19.00
N GLU A 42 -12.80 -19.76 -19.13
CA GLU A 42 -13.90 -20.46 -19.78
C GLU A 42 -15.27 -20.20 -19.15
N ASP A 43 -15.30 -19.82 -17.88
CA ASP A 43 -16.51 -19.50 -17.12
C ASP A 43 -16.82 -17.99 -17.08
N SER A 44 -15.96 -17.13 -17.65
CA SER A 44 -16.12 -15.68 -17.56
C SER A 44 -17.40 -15.15 -18.21
N TYR A 45 -18.01 -15.93 -19.10
CA TYR A 45 -19.32 -15.61 -19.67
C TYR A 45 -20.46 -15.61 -18.64
N LYS A 46 -20.23 -16.19 -17.45
CA LYS A 46 -21.19 -16.20 -16.33
C LYS A 46 -21.15 -14.91 -15.51
N ASN A 47 -20.09 -14.10 -15.65
CA ASN A 47 -19.96 -12.85 -14.94
C ASN A 47 -21.09 -11.91 -15.30
N LEU A 48 -21.60 -11.15 -14.31
CA LEU A 48 -22.77 -10.31 -14.47
C LEU A 48 -22.39 -8.82 -14.31
N GLU A 49 -22.77 -8.02 -15.28
CA GLU A 49 -22.53 -6.58 -15.26
C GLU A 49 -23.65 -5.85 -14.50
N LEU A 50 -23.32 -5.21 -13.38
CA LEU A 50 -24.26 -4.38 -12.61
C LEU A 50 -24.27 -2.93 -13.11
N VAL A 51 -23.11 -2.40 -13.44
CA VAL A 51 -22.92 -1.14 -14.15
C VAL A 51 -22.00 -1.43 -15.33
N PRO A 52 -22.56 -1.65 -16.52
CA PRO A 52 -21.81 -2.16 -17.66
C PRO A 52 -20.83 -1.14 -18.22
N LEU A 53 -19.67 -1.65 -18.65
CA LEU A 53 -18.66 -0.87 -19.34
C LEU A 53 -17.96 -1.73 -20.39
N ASN A 54 -18.14 -1.38 -21.68
CA ASN A 54 -17.59 -2.13 -22.82
C ASN A 54 -16.35 -1.47 -23.45
N TYR A 55 -15.68 -0.58 -22.71
CA TYR A 55 -14.44 0.08 -23.14
C TYR A 55 -13.51 0.31 -21.94
N LYS A 56 -12.29 0.79 -22.19
CA LYS A 56 -11.22 0.89 -21.19
C LYS A 56 -11.56 1.82 -20.02
N TYR A 57 -11.21 1.41 -18.82
CA TYR A 57 -11.40 2.16 -17.58
C TYR A 57 -10.83 3.57 -17.63
N VAL A 58 -9.63 3.74 -18.20
CA VAL A 58 -9.01 5.06 -18.28
C VAL A 58 -9.84 6.03 -19.14
N LYS A 59 -10.53 5.53 -20.18
CA LYS A 59 -11.42 6.35 -20.99
C LYS A 59 -12.65 6.77 -20.17
N ARG A 60 -13.30 5.84 -19.47
CA ARG A 60 -14.44 6.13 -18.59
C ARG A 60 -14.07 7.09 -17.47
N PHE A 61 -12.90 6.90 -16.87
CA PHE A 61 -12.37 7.81 -15.85
C PHE A 61 -12.24 9.25 -16.36
N LYS A 62 -11.70 9.45 -17.56
CA LYS A 62 -11.60 10.77 -18.18
C LYS A 62 -12.98 11.39 -18.44
N GLU A 63 -13.96 10.60 -18.84
CA GLU A 63 -15.34 11.09 -19.00
C GLU A 63 -15.92 11.59 -17.68
N ILE A 64 -15.77 10.80 -16.60
CA ILE A 64 -16.24 11.18 -15.26
C ILE A 64 -15.50 12.42 -14.75
N THR A 65 -14.21 12.53 -14.99
CA THR A 65 -13.37 13.63 -14.48
C THR A 65 -13.17 14.78 -15.46
N LYS A 66 -13.93 14.84 -16.54
CA LYS A 66 -13.79 15.84 -17.61
C LYS A 66 -13.71 17.30 -17.12
N GLU A 67 -14.58 17.65 -16.19
CA GLU A 67 -14.61 19.02 -15.63
C GLU A 67 -13.39 19.26 -14.71
N TYR A 68 -12.87 18.23 -14.03
CA TYR A 68 -11.66 18.33 -13.22
C TYR A 68 -10.43 18.49 -14.12
N GLU A 69 -10.35 17.75 -15.23
CA GLU A 69 -9.30 17.91 -16.24
C GLU A 69 -9.33 19.31 -16.87
N LYS A 70 -10.52 19.83 -17.21
CA LYS A 70 -10.68 21.19 -17.72
C LYS A 70 -10.19 22.24 -16.72
N GLN A 71 -10.60 22.12 -15.45
CA GLN A 71 -10.13 22.98 -14.36
C GLN A 71 -8.61 22.93 -14.20
N HIS A 72 -8.01 21.75 -14.30
CA HIS A 72 -6.56 21.60 -14.26
C HIS A 72 -5.88 22.30 -15.44
N ASN A 73 -6.35 22.08 -16.65
CA ASN A 73 -5.77 22.65 -17.87
C ASN A 73 -5.87 24.19 -17.88
N GLU A 74 -6.97 24.77 -17.41
CA GLU A 74 -7.09 26.23 -17.22
C GLU A 74 -6.02 26.76 -16.24
N LYS A 75 -5.82 26.07 -15.12
CA LYS A 75 -4.79 26.45 -14.16
C LYS A 75 -3.38 26.36 -14.77
N GLN A 76 -3.10 25.39 -15.62
CA GLN A 76 -1.79 25.21 -16.25
C GLN A 76 -1.44 26.37 -17.22
N LYS A 77 -2.42 27.08 -17.78
CA LYS A 77 -2.17 28.25 -18.66
C LYS A 77 -1.47 29.39 -17.93
N THR A 78 -1.66 29.53 -16.63
CA THR A 78 -1.08 30.58 -15.78
C THR A 78 0.12 30.10 -14.97
N GLU A 79 0.42 28.79 -15.01
CA GLU A 79 1.52 28.21 -14.24
C GLU A 79 2.86 28.44 -14.98
N ARG A 80 3.96 28.57 -14.23
CA ARG A 80 5.33 28.67 -14.78
C ARG A 80 5.68 27.40 -15.56
N LYS A 81 6.40 27.53 -16.67
CA LYS A 81 6.73 26.40 -17.57
C LYS A 81 7.33 25.20 -16.85
N GLU A 82 8.24 25.44 -15.88
CA GLU A 82 8.93 24.40 -15.13
C GLU A 82 7.99 23.62 -14.18
N ARG A 83 6.83 24.19 -13.86
CA ARG A 83 5.82 23.60 -12.98
C ARG A 83 4.61 23.05 -13.71
N GLN A 84 4.56 23.26 -15.02
CA GLN A 84 3.46 22.73 -15.82
C GLN A 84 3.50 21.21 -15.85
N ARG A 85 2.34 20.59 -15.64
CA ARG A 85 2.17 19.15 -15.62
C ARG A 85 0.92 18.77 -16.38
N SER A 86 0.98 17.67 -17.13
CA SER A 86 -0.22 17.11 -17.72
C SER A 86 -1.21 16.65 -16.62
N TYR A 87 -2.47 16.53 -16.97
CA TYR A 87 -3.49 16.04 -16.04
C TYR A 87 -3.13 14.66 -15.45
N THR A 88 -2.67 13.73 -16.30
CA THR A 88 -2.21 12.40 -15.86
C THR A 88 -1.01 12.47 -14.92
N GLN A 89 -0.03 13.34 -15.18
CA GLN A 89 1.11 13.54 -14.28
C GLN A 89 0.66 14.09 -12.92
N MET A 90 -0.25 15.05 -12.90
CA MET A 90 -0.81 15.60 -11.67
C MET A 90 -1.53 14.52 -10.84
N LEU A 91 -2.33 13.68 -11.49
CA LEU A 91 -3.03 12.57 -10.83
C LEU A 91 -2.05 11.55 -10.23
N ASN A 92 -1.10 11.06 -11.03
CA ASN A 92 -0.17 10.00 -10.64
C ASN A 92 0.87 10.46 -9.59
N GLN A 93 1.13 11.76 -9.47
CA GLN A 93 2.00 12.34 -8.45
C GLN A 93 1.23 12.80 -7.20
N SER A 94 -0.10 12.69 -7.23
CA SER A 94 -0.94 13.05 -6.09
C SER A 94 -0.80 12.02 -4.96
N ARG A 95 -0.92 12.47 -3.71
CA ARG A 95 -1.10 11.59 -2.55
C ARG A 95 -2.52 11.05 -2.44
N ASN A 96 -3.46 11.57 -3.23
CA ASN A 96 -4.82 11.07 -3.28
C ASN A 96 -4.93 9.96 -4.31
N CYS A 97 -5.78 8.97 -4.04
CA CYS A 97 -6.12 7.96 -5.03
C CYS A 97 -6.87 8.58 -6.22
N VAL A 98 -6.75 7.97 -7.40
CA VAL A 98 -7.51 8.37 -8.60
C VAL A 98 -8.92 7.78 -8.59
N ALA A 99 -9.07 6.57 -8.04
CA ALA A 99 -10.34 5.86 -7.88
C ALA A 99 -10.30 5.02 -6.61
N ASP A 100 -11.40 4.37 -6.28
CA ASP A 100 -11.51 3.44 -5.16
C ASP A 100 -12.20 2.16 -5.65
N GLU A 101 -11.66 1.01 -5.31
CA GLU A 101 -12.28 -0.28 -5.58
C GLU A 101 -13.01 -0.77 -4.34
N LEU A 102 -14.31 -0.94 -4.46
CA LEU A 102 -15.19 -1.47 -3.45
C LEU A 102 -15.43 -2.95 -3.76
N LEU A 103 -14.99 -3.83 -2.85
CA LEU A 103 -15.14 -5.28 -2.98
C LEU A 103 -16.22 -5.76 -2.01
N PHE A 104 -17.21 -6.49 -2.54
CA PHE A 104 -18.24 -7.14 -1.76
C PHE A 104 -18.22 -8.64 -2.01
N THR A 105 -18.24 -9.42 -0.93
CA THR A 105 -18.36 -10.88 -0.98
C THR A 105 -18.91 -11.40 0.36
N ALA A 106 -19.02 -12.71 0.49
CA ALA A 106 -19.33 -13.38 1.73
C ALA A 106 -18.49 -14.67 1.87
N SER A 107 -18.67 -15.39 2.98
CA SER A 107 -18.10 -16.73 3.13
C SER A 107 -18.57 -17.64 1.99
N PRO A 108 -17.70 -18.52 1.43
CA PRO A 108 -18.05 -19.34 0.25
C PRO A 108 -19.37 -20.13 0.42
N LYS A 109 -19.62 -20.70 1.59
CA LYS A 109 -20.83 -21.45 1.90
C LYS A 109 -22.11 -20.64 1.79
N PHE A 110 -22.07 -19.34 1.90
CA PHE A 110 -23.22 -18.46 1.71
C PHE A 110 -23.78 -18.56 0.29
N PHE A 111 -22.91 -18.76 -0.68
CA PHE A 111 -23.27 -18.85 -2.09
C PHE A 111 -23.62 -20.27 -2.54
N ASP A 112 -23.38 -21.29 -1.68
CA ASP A 112 -23.73 -22.67 -1.99
C ASP A 112 -25.26 -22.78 -2.18
N ASN A 113 -25.68 -23.30 -3.32
CA ASN A 113 -27.09 -23.47 -3.69
C ASN A 113 -27.92 -22.16 -3.76
N MET A 114 -27.27 -21.01 -3.86
CA MET A 114 -27.96 -19.72 -4.01
C MET A 114 -28.62 -19.64 -5.40
N SER A 115 -29.90 -19.25 -5.43
CA SER A 115 -30.59 -18.98 -6.68
C SER A 115 -30.05 -17.74 -7.40
N ASN A 116 -30.22 -17.65 -8.71
CA ASN A 116 -29.86 -16.44 -9.46
C ASN A 116 -30.65 -15.20 -8.96
N GLU A 117 -31.88 -15.41 -8.51
CA GLU A 117 -32.72 -14.33 -7.96
C GLU A 117 -32.13 -13.81 -6.64
N ASP A 118 -31.72 -14.71 -5.74
CA ASP A 118 -31.08 -14.34 -4.47
C ASP A 118 -29.72 -13.71 -4.67
N LEU A 119 -28.94 -14.21 -5.65
CA LEU A 119 -27.66 -13.59 -6.04
C LEU A 119 -27.86 -12.16 -6.52
N MET A 120 -28.85 -11.92 -7.39
CA MET A 120 -29.16 -10.57 -7.86
C MET A 120 -29.73 -9.69 -6.75
N LYS A 121 -30.54 -10.24 -5.83
CA LYS A 121 -31.03 -9.55 -4.64
C LYS A 121 -29.87 -9.10 -3.75
N TRP A 122 -28.90 -10.00 -3.51
CA TRP A 122 -27.67 -9.66 -2.78
C TRP A 122 -26.86 -8.57 -3.48
N ALA A 123 -26.64 -8.71 -4.78
CA ALA A 123 -25.88 -7.74 -5.56
C ALA A 123 -26.55 -6.35 -5.58
N ASN A 124 -27.86 -6.29 -5.75
CA ASN A 124 -28.63 -5.05 -5.68
C ASN A 124 -28.53 -4.41 -4.29
N THR A 125 -28.55 -5.22 -3.22
CA THR A 125 -28.37 -4.76 -1.85
C THR A 125 -26.97 -4.13 -1.64
N CYS A 126 -25.93 -4.72 -2.23
CA CYS A 126 -24.57 -4.14 -2.24
C CYS A 126 -24.55 -2.80 -2.97
N MET A 127 -25.22 -2.69 -4.12
CA MET A 127 -25.28 -1.44 -4.87
C MET A 127 -26.12 -0.38 -4.16
N GLU A 128 -27.21 -0.75 -3.49
CA GLU A 128 -27.97 0.14 -2.61
C GLU A 128 -27.10 0.73 -1.50
N PHE A 129 -26.21 -0.09 -0.90
CA PHE A 129 -25.25 0.37 0.08
C PHE A 129 -24.26 1.38 -0.51
N VAL A 130 -23.79 1.18 -1.73
CA VAL A 130 -22.90 2.13 -2.43
C VAL A 130 -23.57 3.49 -2.64
N TYR A 131 -24.85 3.48 -3.03
CA TYR A 131 -25.58 4.72 -3.29
C TYR A 131 -26.02 5.44 -2.00
N ASN A 132 -26.63 4.70 -1.06
CA ASN A 132 -27.35 5.27 0.06
C ASN A 132 -26.48 5.47 1.30
N ASP A 133 -25.56 4.53 1.60
CA ASP A 133 -24.74 4.56 2.82
C ASP A 133 -23.36 5.15 2.58
N LEU A 134 -22.72 4.80 1.47
CA LEU A 134 -21.47 5.42 1.06
C LEU A 134 -21.71 6.79 0.39
N GLY A 135 -22.88 7.02 -0.21
CA GLY A 135 -23.27 8.27 -0.82
C GLY A 135 -22.67 8.55 -2.20
N TYR A 136 -22.25 7.52 -2.91
CA TYR A 136 -21.79 7.67 -4.29
C TYR A 136 -22.97 7.85 -5.24
N LYS A 137 -22.84 8.81 -6.17
CA LYS A 137 -23.80 9.01 -7.26
C LYS A 137 -23.54 8.02 -8.38
N LYS A 138 -24.57 7.72 -9.18
CA LYS A 138 -24.46 6.80 -10.33
C LYS A 138 -23.35 7.23 -11.32
N GLU A 139 -23.22 8.55 -11.54
CA GLU A 139 -22.22 9.13 -12.43
C GLU A 139 -20.77 8.96 -11.94
N GLN A 140 -20.58 8.68 -10.65
CA GLN A 140 -19.28 8.44 -10.04
C GLN A 140 -18.87 6.97 -10.11
N ILE A 141 -19.78 6.05 -10.46
CA ILE A 141 -19.46 4.65 -10.65
C ILE A 141 -18.84 4.48 -12.04
N LEU A 142 -17.63 3.96 -12.05
CA LEU A 142 -16.92 3.70 -13.26
C LEU A 142 -17.38 2.39 -13.91
N HIS A 143 -17.45 1.33 -13.10
CA HIS A 143 -17.86 -0.02 -13.51
C HIS A 143 -18.23 -0.83 -12.26
N ALA A 144 -19.18 -1.75 -12.38
CA ALA A 144 -19.47 -2.75 -11.35
C ALA A 144 -19.85 -4.08 -11.99
N THR A 145 -19.16 -5.15 -11.57
CA THR A 145 -19.35 -6.50 -12.11
C THR A 145 -19.33 -7.53 -11.00
N ILE A 146 -20.09 -8.61 -11.15
CA ILE A 146 -20.05 -9.81 -10.32
C ILE A 146 -19.17 -10.83 -11.03
N HIS A 147 -18.10 -11.27 -10.38
CA HIS A 147 -17.30 -12.39 -10.85
C HIS A 147 -17.84 -13.70 -10.30
N LEU A 148 -18.21 -14.58 -11.22
CA LEU A 148 -18.70 -15.95 -10.96
C LEU A 148 -17.74 -17.01 -11.50
N ASP A 149 -16.66 -16.58 -12.13
CA ASP A 149 -15.61 -17.39 -12.70
C ASP A 149 -14.45 -17.67 -11.76
N GLU A 150 -14.61 -17.34 -10.48
CA GLU A 150 -13.67 -17.62 -9.40
C GLU A 150 -14.30 -18.52 -8.33
N LYS A 151 -13.49 -18.90 -7.31
CA LYS A 151 -13.91 -19.80 -6.24
C LYS A 151 -15.15 -19.32 -5.47
N SER A 152 -15.27 -18.01 -5.28
CA SER A 152 -16.39 -17.40 -4.54
C SER A 152 -16.94 -16.21 -5.30
N PRO A 153 -18.26 -16.07 -5.45
CA PRO A 153 -18.88 -14.88 -6.01
C PRO A 153 -18.45 -13.60 -5.28
N HIS A 154 -18.10 -12.58 -6.02
CA HIS A 154 -17.76 -11.27 -5.47
C HIS A 154 -18.02 -10.14 -6.46
N ILE A 155 -18.28 -8.96 -5.93
CA ILE A 155 -18.53 -7.77 -6.72
C ILE A 155 -17.30 -6.86 -6.67
N HIS A 156 -16.79 -6.47 -7.82
CA HIS A 156 -15.89 -5.35 -7.99
C HIS A 156 -16.70 -4.13 -8.42
N CYS A 157 -16.74 -3.10 -7.56
CA CYS A 157 -17.38 -1.83 -7.88
C CYS A 157 -16.31 -0.73 -7.82
N VAL A 158 -15.89 -0.22 -8.97
CA VAL A 158 -14.89 0.85 -9.06
C VAL A 158 -15.59 2.18 -9.14
N VAL A 159 -15.24 3.08 -8.21
CA VAL A 159 -15.84 4.40 -8.06
C VAL A 159 -14.79 5.51 -8.15
N VAL A 160 -15.17 6.67 -8.68
CA VAL A 160 -14.34 7.87 -8.71
C VAL A 160 -14.85 8.84 -7.65
N PRO A 161 -14.13 9.05 -6.54
CA PRO A 161 -14.58 9.92 -5.46
C PRO A 161 -14.39 11.41 -5.81
N LEU A 162 -15.00 11.83 -6.94
CA LEU A 162 -14.98 13.18 -7.47
C LEU A 162 -16.03 14.04 -6.78
N ILE A 163 -15.59 15.14 -6.17
CA ILE A 163 -16.46 16.08 -5.47
C ILE A 163 -16.16 17.52 -5.85
N LYS A 164 -17.13 18.40 -5.63
CA LYS A 164 -16.90 19.84 -5.55
C LYS A 164 -16.59 20.25 -4.13
N LYS A 165 -15.55 21.03 -3.94
CA LYS A 165 -15.14 21.56 -2.64
C LYS A 165 -14.92 23.07 -2.74
N LEU A 166 -15.43 23.81 -1.76
CA LEU A 166 -15.16 25.24 -1.65
C LEU A 166 -13.69 25.47 -1.26
N ASP A 167 -12.97 26.20 -2.10
CA ASP A 167 -11.63 26.70 -1.77
C ASP A 167 -11.80 27.96 -0.90
N LYS A 168 -11.48 27.83 0.39
CA LYS A 168 -11.64 28.92 1.37
C LYS A 168 -10.82 30.18 1.04
N ARG A 169 -9.72 30.03 0.27
CA ARG A 169 -8.84 31.13 -0.09
C ARG A 169 -9.42 32.00 -1.20
N THR A 170 -10.02 31.35 -2.20
CA THR A 170 -10.59 32.01 -3.38
C THR A 170 -12.11 32.19 -3.31
N ASN A 171 -12.74 31.57 -2.32
CA ASN A 171 -14.20 31.47 -2.17
C ASN A 171 -14.91 30.92 -3.43
N THR A 172 -14.22 30.02 -4.17
CA THR A 172 -14.75 29.40 -5.39
C THR A 172 -14.84 27.88 -5.23
N GLU A 173 -15.85 27.29 -5.81
CA GLU A 173 -15.97 25.85 -5.88
C GLU A 173 -14.96 25.28 -6.88
N ARG A 174 -14.30 24.18 -6.49
CA ARG A 174 -13.38 23.45 -7.37
C ARG A 174 -13.62 21.95 -7.29
N TRP A 175 -13.43 21.29 -8.40
CA TRP A 175 -13.40 19.83 -8.47
C TRP A 175 -12.15 19.27 -7.79
N THR A 176 -12.31 18.16 -7.10
CA THR A 176 -11.20 17.39 -6.49
C THR A 176 -11.61 15.94 -6.32
N ILE A 177 -10.63 15.04 -6.31
CA ILE A 177 -10.83 13.64 -5.96
C ILE A 177 -10.48 13.47 -4.49
N SER A 178 -11.43 12.96 -3.69
CA SER A 178 -11.25 12.81 -2.24
C SER A 178 -12.00 11.62 -1.67
N LYS A 179 -11.31 10.47 -1.55
CA LYS A 179 -11.84 9.27 -0.87
C LYS A 179 -12.27 9.57 0.57
N LYS A 180 -11.56 10.45 1.28
CA LYS A 180 -11.88 10.82 2.68
C LYS A 180 -13.26 11.45 2.85
N GLN A 181 -13.89 11.92 1.80
CA GLN A 181 -15.25 12.42 1.87
C GLN A 181 -16.26 11.29 2.07
N PHE A 182 -15.99 10.11 1.54
CA PHE A 182 -16.83 8.92 1.59
C PHE A 182 -16.41 7.97 2.70
N ILE A 183 -15.09 7.73 2.85
CA ILE A 183 -14.50 6.87 3.88
C ILE A 183 -13.40 7.68 4.58
N LYS A 184 -13.72 8.21 5.77
CA LYS A 184 -12.88 9.17 6.49
C LYS A 184 -11.59 8.53 7.01
N ASP A 185 -11.73 7.42 7.71
CA ASP A 185 -10.67 6.70 8.41
C ASP A 185 -11.05 5.23 8.67
N LYS A 186 -10.20 4.49 9.37
CA LYS A 186 -10.44 3.09 9.74
C LYS A 186 -11.67 2.91 10.65
N ILE A 187 -11.97 3.88 11.52
CA ILE A 187 -13.12 3.82 12.43
C ILE A 187 -14.40 3.97 11.61
N HIS A 188 -14.44 4.96 10.73
CA HIS A 188 -15.57 5.16 9.83
C HIS A 188 -15.78 3.96 8.90
N LEU A 189 -14.69 3.35 8.38
CA LEU A 189 -14.79 2.11 7.59
C LEU A 189 -15.43 0.98 8.41
N SER A 190 -15.07 0.83 9.68
CA SER A 190 -15.68 -0.18 10.55
C SER A 190 -17.17 0.09 10.78
N GLN A 191 -17.58 1.36 10.95
CA GLN A 191 -19.00 1.76 11.03
C GLN A 191 -19.75 1.48 9.72
N LEU A 192 -19.11 1.69 8.58
CA LEU A 192 -19.69 1.35 7.28
C LEU A 192 -19.85 -0.18 7.10
N GLN A 193 -18.93 -0.98 7.65
CA GLN A 193 -19.09 -2.44 7.70
C GLN A 193 -20.27 -2.86 8.59
N ASP A 194 -20.51 -2.14 9.70
CA ASP A 194 -21.71 -2.36 10.54
C ASP A 194 -22.99 -2.09 9.73
N LYS A 195 -23.07 -0.94 9.04
CA LYS A 195 -24.21 -0.58 8.18
C LYS A 195 -24.43 -1.55 7.03
N TYR A 196 -23.32 -2.03 6.42
CA TYR A 196 -23.41 -3.04 5.36
C TYR A 196 -24.06 -4.33 5.87
N HIS A 197 -23.62 -4.81 7.03
CA HIS A 197 -24.20 -5.98 7.68
C HIS A 197 -25.69 -5.75 8.03
N GLU A 198 -26.04 -4.61 8.64
CA GLU A 198 -27.42 -4.23 8.97
C GLU A 198 -28.32 -4.29 7.72
N ARG A 199 -27.87 -3.68 6.61
CA ARG A 199 -28.62 -3.68 5.34
C ARG A 199 -28.85 -5.08 4.79
N LEU A 200 -27.84 -5.96 4.85
CA LEU A 200 -28.00 -7.36 4.43
C LEU A 200 -28.99 -8.11 5.31
N THR A 201 -28.94 -7.89 6.62
CA THR A 201 -29.88 -8.49 7.58
C THR A 201 -31.32 -8.04 7.35
N GLU A 202 -31.53 -6.74 7.10
CA GLU A 202 -32.85 -6.18 6.76
C GLU A 202 -33.44 -6.78 5.47
N LYS A 203 -32.58 -7.16 4.52
CA LYS A 203 -32.99 -7.86 3.28
C LYS A 203 -33.15 -9.36 3.47
N GLY A 204 -32.95 -9.87 4.68
CA GLY A 204 -33.18 -11.29 5.04
C GLY A 204 -31.99 -12.22 4.74
N PHE A 205 -30.79 -11.69 4.57
CA PHE A 205 -29.58 -12.50 4.43
C PHE A 205 -29.02 -12.88 5.80
N ASP A 206 -28.82 -14.19 6.03
CA ASP A 206 -28.23 -14.76 7.25
C ASP A 206 -26.69 -14.70 7.15
N LEU A 207 -26.14 -13.55 7.45
CA LEU A 207 -24.71 -13.27 7.43
C LEU A 207 -24.30 -12.61 8.74
N GLU A 208 -23.15 -13.04 9.26
CA GLU A 208 -22.54 -12.46 10.44
C GLU A 208 -21.63 -11.28 10.08
N ARG A 209 -21.60 -10.31 10.95
CA ARG A 209 -20.61 -9.24 10.87
C ARG A 209 -19.24 -9.75 11.30
N GLY A 210 -18.20 -9.55 10.51
CA GLY A 210 -16.84 -9.90 10.88
C GLY A 210 -16.35 -9.20 12.16
N ILE A 211 -15.34 -9.75 12.82
CA ILE A 211 -14.82 -9.28 14.12
C ILE A 211 -14.28 -7.85 13.97
N LYS A 212 -14.80 -6.93 14.82
CA LYS A 212 -14.35 -5.54 14.89
C LYS A 212 -12.88 -5.47 15.35
N GLY A 213 -12.08 -4.63 14.66
CA GLY A 213 -10.67 -4.45 15.03
C GLY A 213 -9.79 -5.67 14.78
N SER A 214 -10.26 -6.64 14.00
CA SER A 214 -9.45 -7.77 13.58
C SER A 214 -8.21 -7.26 12.86
N SER A 215 -7.02 -7.56 13.40
CA SER A 215 -5.72 -7.26 12.80
C SER A 215 -5.35 -8.19 11.65
N ARG A 216 -6.34 -8.91 11.08
CA ARG A 216 -6.12 -9.77 9.92
C ARG A 216 -5.84 -8.89 8.71
N GLU A 217 -4.57 -8.54 8.54
CA GLU A 217 -4.10 -7.98 7.27
C GLU A 217 -4.13 -9.04 6.18
N HIS A 218 -4.36 -8.60 4.97
CA HIS A 218 -4.21 -9.41 3.78
C HIS A 218 -2.77 -9.97 3.71
N LEU A 219 -2.60 -11.23 4.09
CA LEU A 219 -1.51 -12.02 3.52
C LEU A 219 -1.67 -11.96 2.01
N LYS A 220 -0.59 -11.66 1.29
CA LYS A 220 -0.63 -11.59 -0.18
C LYS A 220 -1.36 -12.81 -0.70
N THR A 221 -2.52 -12.60 -1.28
CA THR A 221 -3.50 -13.61 -1.71
C THR A 221 -2.83 -14.78 -2.44
N LYS A 222 -1.76 -14.50 -3.16
CA LYS A 222 -0.97 -15.48 -3.93
C LYS A 222 -0.30 -16.55 -3.05
N GLU A 223 0.30 -16.18 -1.92
CA GLU A 223 1.01 -17.12 -1.04
C GLU A 223 0.02 -17.93 -0.21
N LEU A 224 -1.00 -17.26 0.34
CA LEU A 224 -2.06 -17.93 1.08
C LEU A 224 -2.80 -18.95 0.19
N LYS A 225 -3.19 -18.56 -1.02
CA LYS A 225 -3.87 -19.43 -1.99
C LYS A 225 -3.00 -20.62 -2.42
N LYS A 226 -1.70 -20.42 -2.64
CA LYS A 226 -0.79 -21.51 -3.01
C LYS A 226 -0.69 -22.58 -1.92
N THR A 227 -0.59 -22.15 -0.67
CA THR A 227 -0.48 -23.05 0.49
C THR A 227 -1.82 -23.74 0.75
N THR A 228 -2.93 -23.00 0.76
CA THR A 228 -4.28 -23.56 0.97
C THR A 228 -4.63 -24.60 -0.12
N ARG A 229 -4.36 -24.29 -1.39
CA ARG A 229 -4.63 -25.19 -2.52
C ARG A 229 -3.82 -26.48 -2.46
N TYR A 230 -2.56 -26.42 -2.01
CA TYR A 230 -1.74 -27.61 -1.81
C TYR A 230 -2.37 -28.56 -0.80
N TYR A 231 -2.88 -28.03 0.32
CA TYR A 231 -3.51 -28.86 1.37
C TYR A 231 -4.90 -29.32 0.97
N GLU A 232 -5.71 -28.47 0.32
CA GLU A 232 -7.04 -28.85 -0.20
C GLU A 232 -6.93 -30.03 -1.17
N ASN A 233 -6.03 -29.96 -2.14
CA ASN A 233 -5.80 -31.06 -3.10
C ASN A 233 -5.35 -32.36 -2.41
N LYS A 234 -4.55 -32.23 -1.35
CA LYS A 234 -4.05 -33.39 -0.60
C LYS A 234 -5.19 -34.04 0.20
N VAL A 235 -6.04 -33.27 0.86
CA VAL A 235 -7.22 -33.74 1.59
C VAL A 235 -8.23 -34.37 0.62
N GLU A 236 -8.49 -33.74 -0.54
CA GLU A 236 -9.37 -34.30 -1.57
C GLU A 236 -8.88 -35.65 -2.11
N THR A 237 -7.57 -35.78 -2.35
CA THR A 237 -6.97 -37.03 -2.78
C THR A 237 -7.11 -38.13 -1.73
N ILE A 238 -6.91 -37.80 -0.45
CA ILE A 238 -7.07 -38.74 0.67
C ILE A 238 -8.53 -39.18 0.78
N ASN A 239 -9.48 -38.24 0.70
CA ASN A 239 -10.92 -38.55 0.77
C ASN A 239 -11.35 -39.44 -0.39
N LYS A 240 -10.92 -39.18 -1.63
CA LYS A 240 -11.23 -40.05 -2.79
C LYS A 240 -10.69 -41.45 -2.60
N ASN A 241 -9.45 -41.60 -2.12
CA ASN A 241 -8.85 -42.92 -1.88
C ASN A 241 -9.64 -43.69 -0.79
N LEU A 242 -10.03 -42.96 0.27
CA LEU A 242 -10.80 -43.55 1.36
C LEU A 242 -12.20 -43.99 0.90
N GLU A 243 -12.92 -43.15 0.11
CA GLU A 243 -14.22 -43.50 -0.48
C GLU A 243 -14.13 -44.73 -1.40
N GLN A 244 -13.10 -44.79 -2.26
CA GLN A 244 -12.86 -45.95 -3.11
C GLN A 244 -12.62 -47.22 -2.28
N ALA A 245 -11.75 -47.12 -1.25
CA ALA A 245 -11.49 -48.28 -0.38
C ALA A 245 -12.74 -48.77 0.37
N ILE A 246 -13.59 -47.83 0.85
CA ILE A 246 -14.87 -48.16 1.49
C ILE A 246 -15.82 -48.82 0.51
N ASN A 247 -15.94 -48.31 -0.72
CA ASN A 247 -16.83 -48.86 -1.73
C ASN A 247 -16.37 -50.28 -2.14
N ASP A 248 -15.07 -50.49 -2.38
CA ASP A 248 -14.48 -51.79 -2.66
C ASP A 248 -14.75 -52.80 -1.53
N LEU A 249 -14.63 -52.37 -0.27
CA LEU A 249 -14.94 -53.18 0.88
C LEU A 249 -16.43 -53.58 0.92
N ASN A 250 -17.33 -52.58 0.72
CA ASN A 250 -18.78 -52.83 0.73
C ASN A 250 -19.22 -53.79 -0.37
N ASP A 251 -18.65 -53.67 -1.57
CA ASP A 251 -18.99 -54.58 -2.68
C ASP A 251 -18.50 -56.01 -2.43
N LYS A 252 -17.30 -56.16 -1.85
CA LYS A 252 -16.79 -57.47 -1.46
C LYS A 252 -17.52 -58.07 -0.27
N MET A 253 -17.99 -57.24 0.67
CA MET A 253 -18.85 -57.70 1.76
C MET A 253 -20.22 -58.19 1.26
N LYS A 254 -20.84 -57.49 0.25
CA LYS A 254 -22.08 -57.92 -0.37
C LYS A 254 -21.94 -59.28 -1.06
N SER A 255 -20.79 -59.52 -1.73
CA SER A 255 -20.51 -60.81 -2.40
C SER A 255 -20.23 -61.93 -1.44
N SER A 256 -19.88 -61.69 -0.19
CA SER A 256 -19.60 -62.73 0.81
C SER A 256 -20.80 -63.17 1.65
N LYS A 257 -21.95 -62.55 1.47
CA LYS A 257 -23.19 -62.87 2.22
C LYS A 257 -23.79 -64.27 1.94
N ASN A 258 -23.28 -65.03 0.99
CA ASN A 258 -23.82 -66.33 0.58
C ASN A 258 -23.23 -67.53 1.28
N THR A 259 -22.50 -67.42 2.37
CA THR A 259 -21.90 -68.57 3.11
C THR A 259 -21.85 -68.28 4.61
N ILE A 260 -23.01 -68.27 5.27
CA ILE A 260 -23.08 -68.31 6.75
C ILE A 260 -23.88 -69.55 7.13
N PHE A 261 -23.22 -70.57 7.57
CA PHE A 261 -23.81 -71.65 8.37
C PHE A 261 -22.89 -71.99 9.54
N GLY A 262 -23.37 -71.69 10.75
CA GLY A 262 -22.98 -72.34 11.98
C GLY A 262 -21.70 -71.78 12.69
N ASN A 263 -21.95 -71.25 13.88
CA ASN A 263 -21.04 -71.01 15.01
C ASN A 263 -19.85 -70.10 14.82
N GLU A 264 -19.92 -68.95 15.42
CA GLU A 264 -18.90 -68.06 15.97
C GLU A 264 -17.69 -67.62 15.10
N TYR A 265 -17.61 -68.05 13.85
CA TYR A 265 -16.56 -67.63 12.93
C TYR A 265 -17.14 -67.12 11.63
N ILE A 266 -16.97 -65.81 11.37
CA ILE A 266 -17.22 -65.21 10.05
C ILE A 266 -16.12 -65.61 9.11
N LYS A 267 -16.35 -66.50 8.14
CA LYS A 267 -15.42 -66.80 7.07
C LYS A 267 -15.37 -65.63 6.11
N VAL A 268 -14.39 -64.75 6.31
CA VAL A 268 -14.14 -63.61 5.41
C VAL A 268 -13.27 -64.11 4.25
N LYS A 269 -13.69 -63.84 2.98
CA LYS A 269 -12.85 -64.13 1.80
C LYS A 269 -11.58 -63.30 1.87
N ASN A 270 -10.43 -63.81 1.39
CA ASN A 270 -9.17 -63.11 1.35
C ASN A 270 -9.26 -61.72 0.72
N GLU A 271 -10.07 -61.56 -0.35
CA GLU A 271 -10.33 -60.27 -1.03
C GLU A 271 -11.02 -59.25 -0.14
N THR A 272 -11.91 -59.67 0.75
CA THR A 272 -12.57 -58.79 1.71
C THR A 272 -11.60 -58.38 2.82
N PHE A 273 -10.75 -59.28 3.27
CA PHE A 273 -9.69 -59.01 4.25
C PHE A 273 -8.65 -57.99 3.70
N GLU A 274 -8.22 -58.15 2.44
CA GLU A 274 -7.34 -57.19 1.77
C GLU A 274 -7.99 -55.81 1.65
N SER A 275 -9.29 -55.77 1.35
CA SER A 275 -10.03 -54.46 1.30
C SER A 275 -10.18 -53.82 2.67
N MET A 276 -10.38 -54.58 3.75
CA MET A 276 -10.35 -54.08 5.12
C MET A 276 -8.98 -53.51 5.47
N ASN A 277 -7.91 -54.20 5.11
CA ASN A 277 -6.53 -53.72 5.30
C ASN A 277 -6.25 -52.41 4.51
N ASN A 278 -6.80 -52.29 3.30
CA ASN A 278 -6.67 -51.04 2.53
C ASN A 278 -7.42 -49.88 3.17
N VAL A 279 -8.63 -50.10 3.70
CA VAL A 279 -9.36 -49.06 4.46
C VAL A 279 -8.58 -48.66 5.70
N ILE A 280 -7.99 -49.61 6.44
CA ILE A 280 -7.16 -49.32 7.61
C ILE A 280 -5.95 -48.51 7.22
N LYS A 281 -5.20 -48.86 6.16
CA LYS A 281 -4.06 -48.11 5.67
C LYS A 281 -4.41 -46.69 5.24
N GLU A 282 -5.52 -46.51 4.54
CA GLU A 282 -5.95 -45.14 4.16
C GLU A 282 -6.40 -44.31 5.38
N THR A 283 -7.02 -44.97 6.38
CA THR A 283 -7.39 -44.31 7.65
C THR A 283 -6.14 -43.94 8.47
N GLU A 284 -5.11 -44.81 8.49
CA GLU A 284 -3.82 -44.50 9.13
C GLU A 284 -3.15 -43.25 8.49
N LYS A 285 -3.20 -43.13 7.16
CA LYS A 285 -2.70 -41.92 6.47
C LYS A 285 -3.45 -40.66 6.91
N VAL A 286 -4.77 -40.74 7.13
CA VAL A 286 -5.55 -39.60 7.65
C VAL A 286 -5.13 -39.26 9.06
N LEU A 287 -4.94 -40.28 9.93
CA LEU A 287 -4.47 -40.09 11.31
C LEU A 287 -3.06 -39.54 11.39
N GLU A 288 -2.14 -39.96 10.51
CA GLU A 288 -0.80 -39.37 10.40
C GLU A 288 -0.82 -37.91 9.92
N PHE A 289 -1.87 -37.51 9.18
CA PHE A 289 -2.00 -36.17 8.65
C PHE A 289 -2.53 -35.18 9.68
N GLN A 290 -3.31 -35.64 10.64
CA GLN A 290 -3.93 -34.81 11.69
C GLN A 290 -2.88 -34.03 12.54
N PRO A 291 -1.79 -34.63 13.04
CA PRO A 291 -0.76 -33.90 13.77
C PRO A 291 -0.07 -32.84 12.90
N LYS A 292 0.11 -33.12 11.60
CA LYS A 292 0.70 -32.16 10.65
C LYS A 292 -0.21 -30.95 10.43
N ILE A 293 -1.51 -31.15 10.40
CA ILE A 293 -2.51 -30.08 10.34
C ILE A 293 -2.46 -29.23 11.62
N GLU A 294 -2.38 -29.86 12.79
CA GLU A 294 -2.25 -29.15 14.07
C GLU A 294 -0.93 -28.38 14.18
N GLN A 295 0.18 -28.97 13.73
CA GLN A 295 1.45 -28.27 13.64
C GLN A 295 1.36 -27.04 12.76
N LEU A 296 0.72 -27.16 11.61
CA LEU A 296 0.51 -26.07 10.66
C LEU A 296 -0.36 -24.95 11.25
N PHE A 297 -1.43 -25.31 11.95
CA PHE A 297 -2.23 -24.33 12.70
C PHE A 297 -1.39 -23.58 13.75
N ASN A 298 -0.51 -24.29 14.45
CA ASN A 298 0.39 -23.69 15.43
C ASN A 298 1.45 -22.79 14.75
N GLU A 299 2.01 -23.18 13.62
CA GLU A 299 2.93 -22.38 12.81
C GLU A 299 2.25 -21.11 12.29
N VAL A 300 1.05 -21.21 11.72
CA VAL A 300 0.25 -20.05 11.29
C VAL A 300 -0.07 -19.13 12.47
N LYS A 301 -0.42 -19.67 13.63
CA LYS A 301 -0.67 -18.90 14.85
C LYS A 301 0.58 -18.16 15.34
N THR A 302 1.75 -18.82 15.28
CA THR A 302 3.04 -18.24 15.66
C THR A 302 3.44 -17.15 14.67
N PHE A 303 3.30 -17.42 13.37
CA PHE A 303 3.55 -16.45 12.31
C PHE A 303 2.65 -15.22 12.46
N THR A 304 1.37 -15.42 12.76
CA THR A 304 0.42 -14.31 13.00
C THR A 304 0.82 -13.45 14.18
N LYS A 305 1.32 -14.07 15.28
CA LYS A 305 1.83 -13.32 16.44
C LYS A 305 3.10 -12.52 16.09
N SER A 306 4.05 -13.14 15.39
CA SER A 306 5.28 -12.48 14.95
C SER A 306 4.98 -11.31 14.00
N HIS A 307 4.03 -11.48 13.09
CA HIS A 307 3.56 -10.43 12.19
C HIS A 307 2.94 -9.25 12.97
N GLN A 308 2.16 -9.52 14.01
CA GLN A 308 1.59 -8.46 14.86
C GLN A 308 2.66 -7.65 15.60
N ILE A 309 3.74 -8.29 16.04
CA ILE A 309 4.88 -7.64 16.68
C ILE A 309 5.58 -6.73 15.66
N LEU A 310 5.92 -7.27 14.49
CA LEU A 310 6.55 -6.51 13.39
C LEU A 310 5.70 -5.32 12.93
N GLU A 311 4.38 -5.47 12.90
CA GLU A 311 3.47 -4.38 12.56
C GLU A 311 3.48 -3.25 13.59
N LYS A 312 3.53 -3.61 14.89
CA LYS A 312 3.70 -2.62 15.97
C LYS A 312 5.03 -1.90 15.87
N GLU A 313 6.12 -2.62 15.62
CA GLU A 313 7.45 -2.05 15.43
C GLU A 313 7.48 -1.13 14.21
N ASN A 314 6.92 -1.55 13.07
CA ASN A 314 6.83 -0.73 11.87
C ASN A 314 6.00 0.56 12.11
N THR A 315 4.94 0.46 12.89
CA THR A 315 4.13 1.63 13.27
C THR A 315 4.92 2.58 14.16
N ASN A 316 5.72 2.07 15.08
CA ASN A 316 6.59 2.86 15.95
C ASN A 316 7.72 3.52 15.14
N LEU A 317 8.40 2.76 14.28
CA LEU A 317 9.43 3.27 13.37
C LEU A 317 8.88 4.38 12.45
N LYS A 318 7.69 4.21 11.90
CA LYS A 318 7.03 5.27 11.10
C LYS A 318 6.78 6.56 11.90
N ARG A 319 6.45 6.44 13.20
CA ARG A 319 6.30 7.62 14.07
C ARG A 319 7.63 8.28 14.34
N GLU A 320 8.67 7.49 14.59
CA GLU A 320 10.04 7.95 14.82
C GLU A 320 10.61 8.65 13.58
N VAL A 321 10.52 8.04 12.40
CA VAL A 321 10.89 8.66 11.12
C VAL A 321 10.17 9.99 10.92
N LYS A 322 8.87 10.06 11.22
CA LYS A 322 8.13 11.31 11.13
C LYS A 322 8.65 12.37 12.10
N SER A 323 8.98 11.98 13.32
CA SER A 323 9.56 12.88 14.34
C SER A 323 10.93 13.41 13.91
N LEU A 324 11.81 12.51 13.44
CA LEU A 324 13.13 12.86 12.93
C LEU A 324 13.04 13.77 11.69
N THR A 325 12.11 13.51 10.78
CA THR A 325 11.88 14.37 9.60
C THR A 325 11.51 15.81 10.02
N ILE A 326 10.63 15.95 11.00
CA ILE A 326 10.24 17.27 11.53
C ILE A 326 11.45 17.97 12.16
N ARG A 327 12.25 17.22 12.95
CA ARG A 327 13.46 17.76 13.59
C ARG A 327 14.51 18.19 12.56
N ASN A 328 14.73 17.38 11.52
CA ASN A 328 15.64 17.71 10.43
C ASN A 328 15.18 18.97 9.66
N GLN A 329 13.87 19.11 9.43
CA GLN A 329 13.35 20.34 8.82
C GLN A 329 13.61 21.58 9.69
N ALA A 330 13.39 21.47 11.01
CA ALA A 330 13.67 22.57 11.93
C ALA A 330 15.17 22.93 11.98
N LEU A 331 16.05 21.91 12.03
CA LEU A 331 17.51 22.13 11.99
C LEU A 331 17.97 22.74 10.66
N THR A 332 17.36 22.34 9.55
CA THR A 332 17.65 22.93 8.22
C THR A 332 17.25 24.41 8.16
N GLU A 333 16.09 24.74 8.76
CA GLU A 333 15.66 26.15 8.84
C GLU A 333 16.60 26.97 9.74
N GLU A 334 17.06 26.40 10.85
CA GLU A 334 18.03 27.04 11.75
C GLU A 334 19.38 27.24 11.08
N ASN A 335 19.89 26.23 10.39
CA ASN A 335 21.12 26.32 9.60
C ASN A 335 21.02 27.39 8.51
N ASN A 336 19.91 27.49 7.81
CA ASN A 336 19.70 28.54 6.81
C ASN A 336 19.68 29.94 7.45
N LYS A 337 19.11 30.10 8.64
CA LYS A 337 19.19 31.37 9.39
C LYS A 337 20.63 31.70 9.77
N LEU A 338 21.39 30.73 10.28
CA LEU A 338 22.79 30.92 10.64
C LEU A 338 23.64 31.30 9.42
N ARG A 339 23.43 30.64 8.26
CA ARG A 339 24.10 31.02 6.99
C ARG A 339 23.80 32.46 6.60
N ASN A 340 22.56 32.89 6.64
CA ASN A 340 22.17 34.25 6.35
C ASN A 340 22.82 35.26 7.32
N TYR A 341 22.98 34.90 8.61
CA TYR A 341 23.70 35.72 9.59
C TYR A 341 25.19 35.82 9.25
N ILE A 342 25.82 34.72 8.87
CA ILE A 342 27.24 34.70 8.46
C ILE A 342 27.44 35.56 7.21
N GLU A 343 26.58 35.45 6.20
CA GLU A 343 26.63 36.28 5.00
C GLU A 343 26.49 37.78 5.32
N ALA A 344 25.58 38.14 6.23
CA ALA A 344 25.40 39.53 6.65
C ALA A 344 26.66 40.08 7.39
N ILE A 345 27.30 39.25 8.21
CA ILE A 345 28.55 39.60 8.90
C ILE A 345 29.67 39.76 7.86
N LEU A 346 29.81 38.85 6.91
CA LEU A 346 30.80 38.91 5.85
C LEU A 346 30.62 40.17 5.00
N GLU A 347 29.41 40.53 4.61
CA GLU A 347 29.12 41.76 3.90
C GLU A 347 29.50 43.03 4.72
N THR A 348 29.29 42.99 6.03
CA THR A 348 29.65 44.08 6.92
C THR A 348 31.17 44.21 7.02
N ILE A 349 31.90 43.11 7.11
CA ILE A 349 33.35 43.03 7.08
C ILE A 349 33.88 43.54 5.74
N LYS A 350 33.31 43.10 4.61
CA LYS A 350 33.66 43.60 3.27
C LYS A 350 33.48 45.11 3.16
N LYS A 351 32.36 45.64 3.66
CA LYS A 351 32.11 47.10 3.69
C LYS A 351 33.14 47.86 4.56
N PHE A 352 33.53 47.29 5.69
CA PHE A 352 34.52 47.85 6.58
C PHE A 352 35.90 47.92 5.89
N PHE A 353 36.35 46.82 5.27
CA PHE A 353 37.61 46.78 4.52
C PHE A 353 37.60 47.72 3.31
N ARG A 354 36.50 47.81 2.54
CA ARG A 354 36.37 48.80 1.47
C ARG A 354 36.55 50.22 1.99
N LYS A 355 36.03 50.58 3.16
CA LYS A 355 36.23 51.88 3.78
C LYS A 355 37.69 52.09 4.16
N ILE A 356 38.35 51.10 4.79
CA ILE A 356 39.79 51.19 5.16
C ILE A 356 40.63 51.36 3.90
N LEU A 357 40.41 50.63 2.84
CA LEU A 357 41.12 50.75 1.58
C LEU A 357 40.87 52.09 0.89
N GLN A 358 39.67 52.65 0.99
CA GLN A 358 39.39 54.02 0.52
C GLN A 358 40.18 55.10 1.31
N PHE A 359 40.27 54.97 2.64
CA PHE A 359 41.09 55.85 3.47
C PHE A 359 42.56 55.60 3.29
N GLY A 360 43.01 54.34 3.07
CA GLY A 360 44.41 53.98 2.85
C GLY A 360 44.98 54.51 1.54
N ASN A 361 44.14 54.65 0.49
CA ASN A 361 44.59 55.23 -0.78
C ASN A 361 45.05 56.69 -0.68
N GLU A 362 44.70 57.41 0.41
CA GLU A 362 45.18 58.77 0.65
C GLU A 362 46.49 58.83 1.47
N TYR A 363 46.88 57.76 2.21
CA TYR A 363 47.93 57.85 3.22
C TYR A 363 49.08 56.83 3.21
N VAL A 364 48.98 55.69 2.51
CA VAL A 364 50.01 54.62 2.60
C VAL A 364 50.28 53.97 1.22
N LYS A 365 51.48 54.30 0.68
CA LYS A 365 52.12 53.45 -0.33
C LYS A 365 52.93 52.37 0.40
N ASP A 366 52.25 51.36 0.88
CA ASP A 366 52.88 50.21 1.52
C ASP A 366 52.56 48.94 0.69
N GLU A 367 53.60 48.13 0.39
CA GLU A 367 53.48 46.90 -0.41
C GLU A 367 52.44 45.93 0.18
N THR A 368 52.35 45.91 1.50
CA THR A 368 51.34 45.10 2.23
C THR A 368 49.91 45.48 1.92
N THR A 369 49.61 46.74 1.62
CA THR A 369 48.22 47.16 1.26
C THR A 369 47.84 46.68 -0.15
N ILE A 370 48.85 46.55 -1.02
CA ILE A 370 48.66 46.05 -2.39
C ILE A 370 48.34 44.52 -2.34
N GLU A 371 49.06 43.74 -1.54
CA GLU A 371 48.84 42.29 -1.37
C GLU A 371 47.44 41.97 -0.80
N VAL A 372 46.96 42.75 0.17
CA VAL A 372 45.60 42.60 0.70
C VAL A 372 44.54 42.95 -0.33
N LYS A 373 44.76 43.98 -1.10
CA LYS A 373 43.86 44.39 -2.17
C LYS A 373 43.80 43.33 -3.27
N ASP A 374 44.95 42.82 -3.70
CA ASP A 374 45.07 41.79 -4.72
C ASP A 374 44.43 40.45 -4.22
N TYR A 375 44.63 40.10 -2.95
CA TYR A 375 44.01 38.94 -2.34
C TYR A 375 42.49 39.11 -2.25
N TYR A 376 41.98 40.30 -1.96
CA TYR A 376 40.57 40.62 -1.86
C TYR A 376 39.88 40.74 -3.24
N ASP A 377 40.53 41.32 -4.23
CA ASP A 377 39.98 41.51 -5.58
C ASP A 377 40.07 40.24 -6.42
N ASN A 378 41.02 39.33 -6.13
CA ASN A 378 41.21 38.05 -6.84
C ASN A 378 40.43 36.87 -6.26
N ASN A 379 39.90 37.01 -5.04
CA ASN A 379 39.10 35.97 -4.40
C ASN A 379 37.73 36.57 -4.07
N ASP A 380 36.71 36.23 -4.85
CA ASP A 380 35.32 36.39 -4.45
C ASP A 380 35.10 35.52 -3.20
N PHE A 381 35.16 36.12 -2.01
CA PHE A 381 34.94 35.42 -0.75
C PHE A 381 33.52 34.92 -0.68
N ASP A 382 33.33 33.70 -1.10
CA ASP A 382 32.08 32.95 -0.85
C ASP A 382 32.23 32.08 0.42
N MET A 383 31.16 31.41 0.81
CA MET A 383 31.19 30.50 1.97
C MET A 383 32.17 29.34 1.79
N ASN A 384 32.46 28.91 0.55
CA ASN A 384 33.41 27.84 0.27
C ASN A 384 34.83 28.30 0.51
N ASP A 385 35.15 29.58 0.29
CA ASP A 385 36.45 30.16 0.57
C ASP A 385 36.70 30.32 2.06
N VAL A 386 35.66 30.62 2.85
CA VAL A 386 35.74 30.59 4.32
C VAL A 386 36.02 29.17 4.80
N ILE A 387 35.38 28.17 4.24
CA ILE A 387 35.60 26.76 4.55
C ILE A 387 37.02 26.32 4.14
N LYS A 388 37.52 26.69 2.98
CA LYS A 388 38.90 26.40 2.54
C LYS A 388 39.95 27.09 3.42
N ILE A 389 39.69 28.29 3.87
CA ILE A 389 40.54 29.03 4.81
C ILE A 389 40.53 28.35 6.17
N SER A 390 39.42 27.78 6.59
CA SER A 390 39.25 27.07 7.87
C SER A 390 39.99 25.73 7.94
N ARG A 391 40.32 25.11 6.79
CA ARG A 391 41.01 23.81 6.71
C ARG A 391 42.54 23.85 6.91
N GLY A 392 43.08 24.87 7.57
CA GLY A 392 44.46 24.88 8.02
C GLY A 392 45.51 25.07 6.93
N THR A 393 45.17 25.78 5.87
CA THR A 393 46.15 26.19 4.86
C THR A 393 46.96 27.41 5.33
N THR A 394 48.20 27.54 4.89
CA THR A 394 49.06 28.71 5.16
C THR A 394 48.36 30.07 4.96
N LYS A 395 47.42 30.13 4.04
CA LYS A 395 46.59 31.30 3.76
C LYS A 395 45.62 31.69 4.88
N GLN A 396 45.17 30.72 5.69
CA GLN A 396 44.30 31.00 6.84
C GLN A 396 45.03 31.73 7.96
N ASP A 397 46.24 31.26 8.27
CA ASP A 397 47.08 31.88 9.32
C ASP A 397 47.52 33.29 8.91
N GLU A 398 47.88 33.50 7.65
CA GLU A 398 48.16 34.80 7.06
C GLU A 398 46.98 35.76 7.16
N LEU A 399 45.76 35.29 6.84
CA LEU A 399 44.56 36.13 6.93
C LEU A 399 44.19 36.46 8.39
N PHE A 400 44.28 35.50 9.31
CA PHE A 400 43.98 35.72 10.72
C PHE A 400 45.01 36.60 11.43
N GLU A 401 46.28 36.52 11.05
CA GLU A 401 47.33 37.43 11.51
C GLU A 401 47.09 38.85 10.99
N TYR A 402 46.72 38.95 9.74
CA TYR A 402 46.45 40.21 9.06
C TYR A 402 45.23 40.95 9.60
N VAL A 403 44.16 40.24 9.87
CA VAL A 403 42.89 40.84 10.37
C VAL A 403 42.87 40.96 11.89
N LYS A 404 43.94 40.50 12.60
CA LYS A 404 43.97 40.39 14.09
C LYS A 404 42.69 39.84 14.63
N ALA A 405 42.22 38.73 14.04
CA ALA A 405 40.95 38.11 14.38
C ALA A 405 40.92 37.64 15.85
N PRO A 406 39.87 37.91 16.63
CA PRO A 406 39.78 37.46 18.01
C PRO A 406 39.83 35.94 18.10
N ASP A 407 40.51 35.41 19.13
CA ASP A 407 40.67 33.96 19.31
C ASP A 407 39.37 33.17 19.40
N CYS A 408 38.28 33.81 19.85
CA CYS A 408 36.96 33.22 19.86
C CYS A 408 36.40 32.90 18.43
N LEU A 409 36.81 33.66 17.41
CA LEU A 409 36.43 33.43 16.03
C LEU A 409 37.21 32.24 15.44
N LYS A 410 38.51 32.15 15.75
CA LYS A 410 39.39 31.05 15.36
C LYS A 410 38.90 29.69 15.94
N THR A 411 38.50 29.69 17.22
CA THR A 411 38.00 28.49 17.89
C THR A 411 36.63 28.03 17.34
N ARG A 412 35.76 28.99 16.96
CA ARG A 412 34.44 28.67 16.42
C ARG A 412 34.49 28.08 15.02
N VAL A 413 35.45 28.52 14.20
CA VAL A 413 35.67 27.97 12.87
C VAL A 413 36.21 26.52 12.97
N LYS A 414 37.19 26.26 13.85
CA LYS A 414 37.70 24.89 14.10
C LYS A 414 36.60 23.89 14.54
N ASN A 415 35.69 24.29 15.42
CA ASN A 415 34.63 23.44 15.90
C ASN A 415 33.57 23.13 14.81
N MET A 416 33.41 23.97 13.80
CA MET A 416 32.53 23.67 12.65
C MET A 416 33.17 22.64 11.71
N ASP A 417 34.48 22.67 11.53
CA ASP A 417 35.20 21.72 10.67
C ASP A 417 35.19 20.30 11.24
N GLU A 418 35.34 20.15 12.56
CA GLU A 418 35.22 18.85 13.24
C GLU A 418 33.83 18.23 13.07
N LEU A 419 32.77 19.05 13.02
CA LEU A 419 31.39 18.58 12.80
C LEU A 419 31.14 18.17 11.33
N GLU A 420 31.78 18.79 10.35
CA GLU A 420 31.64 18.40 8.93
C GLU A 420 32.45 17.14 8.60
N GLU A 421 33.63 16.93 9.21
CA GLU A 421 34.41 15.70 9.02
C GLU A 421 33.70 14.46 9.58
N ASP A 422 32.90 14.59 10.64
CA ASP A 422 32.05 13.51 11.17
C ASP A 422 30.83 13.25 10.28
N TYR A 423 30.34 14.24 9.55
CA TYR A 423 29.21 14.08 8.62
C TYR A 423 29.64 13.37 7.33
N ASP A 424 30.79 13.72 6.75
CA ASP A 424 31.34 13.06 5.56
C ASP A 424 31.73 11.58 5.82
N LYS A 425 32.09 11.23 7.07
CA LYS A 425 32.35 9.83 7.47
C LYS A 425 31.09 9.00 7.66
N SER A 426 29.92 9.63 7.85
CA SER A 426 28.63 8.94 8.03
C SER A 426 27.96 8.54 6.73
N ASP A 427 28.32 9.14 5.60
CA ASP A 427 27.75 8.84 4.28
C ASP A 427 28.41 7.64 3.59
N ASP A 428 29.53 7.09 4.15
CA ASP A 428 30.21 5.92 3.60
C ASP A 428 29.65 4.57 4.10
N PHE A 429 28.54 4.59 4.87
CA PHE A 429 27.74 3.40 5.13
C PHE A 429 26.77 3.15 3.99
N GLY A 430 27.28 2.46 2.97
CA GLY A 430 26.57 2.05 1.78
C GLY A 430 25.24 1.35 2.08
N LEU A 431 24.18 1.99 1.70
CA LEU A 431 22.91 1.34 1.38
C LEU A 431 22.98 0.83 -0.06
N SER A 432 23.55 -0.38 -0.23
CA SER A 432 23.25 -1.19 -1.40
C SER A 432 21.92 -1.92 -1.13
N LEU A 433 20.91 -1.53 -1.85
CA LEU A 433 19.66 -2.26 -2.04
C LEU A 433 19.82 -3.26 -3.17
#